data_c1b7ff9ddfe37114d8a99b796a489221
#
_entry.id   c1b7ff9ddfe37114d8a99b796a489221
#
_cell.length_a   1.000
_cell.length_b   1.000
_cell.length_c   1.000
_cell.angle_alpha   90.00
_cell.angle_beta   90.00
_cell.angle_gamma   90.00
#
_symmetry.space_group_name_H-M   'P 1'
#
loop_
_entity.id
_entity.type
_entity.pdbx_description
1 polymer ?
#
loop_
_entity_poly.entity_id
_entity_poly.type
_entity_poly.pdbx_seq_one_letter_code
_entity_poly.pdbx_strand_id
1 'polypeptide(L)' 'VENFRPGAMDRLGLGAEALRAENPRLIYCSEKGFLPGPYEERTALDEVAQMMGGLAYMTGPPGRPLRAGASVIDVTGG' A
#
# COMPACT_ATOMS: atom_id res chain seq x y z
N VAL A 1 -3.25 11.64 5.87
CA VAL A 1 -2.69 10.33 5.51
C VAL A 1 -3.80 9.32 5.45
N GLU A 2 -3.81 8.47 4.45
CA GLU A 2 -4.77 7.37 4.35
C GLU A 2 -4.12 6.13 3.70
N ASN A 3 -4.65 4.95 4.01
CA ASN A 3 -4.19 3.67 3.48
C ASN A 3 -5.35 2.76 3.05
N PHE A 4 -6.48 3.34 2.69
CA PHE A 4 -7.64 2.59 2.19
C PHE A 4 -7.36 2.01 0.80
N ARG A 5 -8.15 1.00 0.41
CA ARG A 5 -8.04 0.42 -0.93
C ARG A 5 -8.23 1.48 -2.03
N PRO A 6 -7.68 1.26 -3.23
CA PRO A 6 -7.79 2.20 -4.34
C PRO A 6 -9.23 2.68 -4.58
N GLY A 7 -9.40 3.96 -4.82
CA GLY A 7 -10.69 4.61 -5.09
C GLY A 7 -11.63 4.78 -3.90
N ALA A 8 -11.29 4.27 -2.71
CA ALA A 8 -12.18 4.37 -1.54
C ALA A 8 -12.39 5.83 -1.10
N MET A 9 -11.33 6.60 -1.00
CA MET A 9 -11.41 8.01 -0.59
C MET A 9 -12.13 8.86 -1.63
N ASP A 10 -11.94 8.60 -2.92
CA ASP A 10 -12.65 9.31 -3.98
C ASP A 10 -14.16 9.06 -3.92
N ARG A 11 -14.57 7.81 -3.69
CA ARG A 11 -15.99 7.46 -3.52
C ARG A 11 -16.64 8.14 -2.30
N LEU A 12 -15.86 8.46 -1.29
CA LEU A 12 -16.32 9.20 -0.11
C LEU A 12 -16.27 10.73 -0.30
N GLY A 13 -15.80 11.23 -1.45
CA GLY A 13 -15.58 12.65 -1.67
C GLY A 13 -14.40 13.22 -0.89
N LEU A 14 -13.51 12.37 -0.40
CA LEU A 14 -12.35 12.71 0.42
C LEU A 14 -11.02 12.43 -0.31
N GLY A 15 -11.05 12.33 -1.62
CA GLY A 15 -9.85 12.20 -2.44
C GLY A 15 -9.00 13.46 -2.44
N ALA A 16 -7.75 13.34 -2.90
CA ALA A 16 -6.77 14.40 -2.86
C ALA A 16 -7.25 15.68 -3.59
N GLU A 17 -7.85 15.53 -4.76
CA GLU A 17 -8.34 16.68 -5.55
C GLU A 17 -9.47 17.40 -4.82
N ALA A 18 -10.47 16.67 -4.31
CA ALA A 18 -11.60 17.25 -3.61
C ALA A 18 -11.16 18.02 -2.36
N LEU A 19 -10.30 17.42 -1.54
CA LEU A 19 -9.82 18.06 -0.32
C LEU A 19 -8.89 19.25 -0.60
N ARG A 20 -8.06 19.18 -1.63
CA ARG A 20 -7.17 20.30 -2.01
C ARG A 20 -7.92 21.44 -2.68
N ALA A 21 -9.08 21.19 -3.29
CA ALA A 21 -9.96 22.23 -3.76
C ALA A 21 -10.50 23.10 -2.60
N GLU A 22 -10.83 22.46 -1.46
CA GLU A 22 -11.26 23.15 -0.24
C GLU A 22 -10.10 23.80 0.50
N ASN A 23 -8.95 23.13 0.56
CA ASN A 23 -7.76 23.64 1.22
C ASN A 23 -6.51 23.39 0.37
N PRO A 24 -6.07 24.37 -0.44
CA PRO A 24 -4.89 24.23 -1.30
C PRO A 24 -3.57 24.00 -0.56
N ARG A 25 -3.55 24.24 0.74
CA ARG A 25 -2.35 24.03 1.59
C ARG A 25 -2.26 22.59 2.12
N LEU A 26 -3.26 21.74 1.84
CA LEU A 26 -3.29 20.39 2.33
C LEU A 26 -2.21 19.54 1.67
N ILE A 27 -1.45 18.85 2.48
CA ILE A 27 -0.57 17.74 2.05
C ILE A 27 -1.37 16.46 2.19
N TYR A 28 -1.60 15.77 1.09
CA TYR A 28 -2.33 14.50 1.06
C TYR A 28 -1.35 13.36 0.83
N CYS A 29 -1.26 12.44 1.77
CA CYS A 29 -0.44 11.25 1.67
C CYS A 29 -1.34 10.02 1.54
N SER A 30 -1.15 9.26 0.47
CA SER A 30 -1.89 8.03 0.19
C SER A 30 -0.91 6.86 0.13
N GLU A 31 -1.02 5.97 1.09
CA GLU A 31 -0.19 4.76 1.16
C GLU A 31 -0.90 3.61 0.46
N LYS A 32 -0.31 3.10 -0.60
CA LYS A 32 -0.89 2.02 -1.42
C LYS A 32 0.12 0.89 -1.59
N GLY A 33 -0.38 -0.32 -1.74
CA GLY A 33 0.47 -1.49 -1.94
C GLY A 33 1.16 -1.54 -3.30
N PHE A 34 0.66 -0.79 -4.28
CA PHE A 34 1.21 -0.75 -5.63
C PHE A 34 1.28 0.68 -6.16
N LEU A 35 2.34 0.97 -6.89
CA LEU A 35 2.50 2.21 -7.65
C LEU A 35 1.59 2.19 -8.89
N PRO A 36 1.36 3.36 -9.54
CA PRO A 36 0.63 3.42 -10.79
C PRO A 36 1.17 2.41 -11.82
N GLY A 37 0.27 1.62 -12.39
CA GLY A 37 0.63 0.55 -13.33
C GLY A 37 -0.40 -0.59 -13.33
N PRO A 38 -0.02 -1.77 -13.87
CA PRO A 38 -0.95 -2.88 -14.08
C PRO A 38 -1.54 -3.48 -12.78
N TYR A 39 -0.99 -3.15 -11.63
CA TYR A 39 -1.45 -3.64 -10.32
C TYR A 39 -2.03 -2.54 -9.43
N GLU A 40 -2.12 -1.29 -9.89
CA GLU A 40 -2.52 -0.14 -9.05
C GLU A 40 -3.89 -0.30 -8.39
N GLU A 41 -4.82 -1.01 -9.04
CA GLU A 41 -6.15 -1.28 -8.50
C GLU A 41 -6.22 -2.45 -7.53
N ARG A 42 -5.11 -3.16 -7.33
CA ARG A 42 -5.08 -4.31 -6.42
C ARG A 42 -4.87 -3.86 -4.99
N THR A 43 -5.56 -4.56 -4.09
CA THR A 43 -5.32 -4.40 -2.66
C THR A 43 -4.08 -5.22 -2.27
N ALA A 44 -3.20 -4.63 -1.47
CA ALA A 44 -2.10 -5.35 -0.84
C ALA A 44 -2.22 -5.23 0.68
N LEU A 45 -2.00 -6.36 1.34
CA LEU A 45 -1.69 -6.45 2.76
C LEU A 45 -0.20 -6.70 2.90
N ASP A 46 0.32 -6.58 4.10
CA ASP A 46 1.75 -6.81 4.40
C ASP A 46 2.30 -8.11 3.78
N GLU A 47 1.59 -9.22 3.98
CA GLU A 47 2.03 -10.51 3.44
C GLU A 47 2.04 -10.55 1.91
N VAL A 48 1.12 -9.87 1.24
CA VAL A 48 1.13 -9.77 -0.22
C VAL A 48 2.38 -9.02 -0.69
N ALA A 49 2.71 -7.91 -0.03
CA ALA A 49 3.90 -7.13 -0.33
C ALA A 49 5.18 -7.94 -0.04
N GLN A 50 5.23 -8.70 1.07
CA GLN A 50 6.37 -9.57 1.37
C GLN A 50 6.59 -10.65 0.30
N MET A 51 5.49 -11.27 -0.19
CA MET A 51 5.56 -12.31 -1.22
C MET A 51 5.98 -11.74 -2.58
N MET A 52 5.37 -10.66 -3.01
CA MET A 52 5.64 -10.06 -4.32
C MET A 52 6.96 -9.31 -4.38
N GLY A 53 7.38 -8.69 -3.29
CA GLY A 53 8.63 -7.94 -3.18
C GLY A 53 9.87 -8.80 -2.96
N GLY A 54 9.71 -10.12 -2.80
CA GLY A 54 10.82 -11.06 -2.64
C GLY A 54 11.29 -11.27 -1.21
N LEU A 55 10.79 -10.52 -0.23
CA LEU A 55 11.20 -10.71 1.17
C LEU A 55 10.87 -12.12 1.66
N ALA A 56 9.70 -12.62 1.35
CA ALA A 56 9.29 -13.97 1.74
C ALA A 56 10.17 -15.05 1.08
N TYR A 57 10.60 -14.82 -0.16
CA TYR A 57 11.53 -15.73 -0.85
C TYR A 57 12.89 -15.79 -0.13
N MET A 58 13.41 -14.63 0.32
CA MET A 58 14.67 -14.56 1.04
C MET A 58 14.59 -15.04 2.50
N THR A 59 13.39 -15.05 3.07
CA THR A 59 13.18 -15.48 4.46
C THR A 59 13.01 -16.98 4.59
N GLY A 60 12.39 -17.62 3.62
CA GLY A 60 12.15 -19.07 3.61
C GLY A 60 13.30 -19.88 3.03
N PRO A 61 13.31 -21.20 3.26
CA PRO A 61 14.23 -22.09 2.57
C PRO A 61 13.91 -22.16 1.06
N PRO A 62 14.84 -22.63 0.22
CA PRO A 62 14.62 -22.75 -1.21
C PRO A 62 13.31 -23.46 -1.57
N GLY A 63 12.50 -22.85 -2.44
CA GLY A 63 11.22 -23.39 -2.88
C GLY A 63 10.08 -23.29 -1.86
N ARG A 64 10.31 -22.71 -0.71
CA ARG A 64 9.29 -22.54 0.36
C ARG A 64 9.33 -21.13 0.93
N PRO A 65 8.83 -20.11 0.20
CA PRO A 65 8.77 -18.75 0.69
C PRO A 65 7.97 -18.66 2.00
N LEU A 66 8.50 -17.91 2.96
CA LEU A 66 7.84 -17.68 4.25
C LEU A 66 7.80 -16.18 4.53
N ARG A 67 6.63 -15.70 4.96
CA ARG A 67 6.55 -14.33 5.47
C ARG A 67 7.35 -14.19 6.77
N ALA A 68 7.87 -13.01 7.04
CA ALA A 68 8.40 -12.66 8.35
C ALA A 68 7.29 -12.76 9.42
N GLY A 69 7.66 -13.06 10.65
CA GLY A 69 6.72 -13.20 11.77
C GLY A 69 6.07 -11.91 12.24
N ALA A 70 6.37 -10.79 11.58
CA ALA A 70 5.79 -9.47 11.84
C ALA A 70 5.40 -8.80 10.52
N SER A 71 4.54 -7.77 10.59
CA SER A 71 4.14 -6.94 9.45
C SER A 71 5.25 -5.93 9.10
N VAL A 72 6.36 -6.46 8.57
CA VAL A 72 7.61 -5.71 8.35
C VAL A 72 7.41 -4.62 7.31
N ILE A 73 6.65 -4.89 6.26
CA ILE A 73 6.41 -3.92 5.19
C ILE A 73 5.53 -2.78 5.69
N ASP A 74 4.46 -3.08 6.45
CA ASP A 74 3.60 -2.06 7.05
C ASP A 74 4.39 -1.13 7.99
N VAL A 75 5.36 -1.69 8.74
CA VAL A 75 6.17 -0.92 9.69
C VAL A 75 7.26 -0.10 9.01
N THR A 76 7.84 -0.59 7.93
CA THR A 76 9.00 0.04 7.28
C THR A 76 8.66 0.78 6.00
N GLY A 77 7.47 0.59 5.45
CA GLY A 77 7.04 1.17 4.17
C GLY A 77 6.65 2.64 4.26
N GLY A 78 6.49 3.20 5.46
CA GLY A 78 6.24 4.62 5.68
C GLY A 78 7.54 5.49 5.61
#